data_813b0e2e7d6065947d84b998c8d73296
#
_entry.id   813b0e2e7d6065947d84b998c8d73296
#
_cell.length_a   1.000
_cell.length_b   1.000
_cell.length_c   1.000
_cell.angle_alpha   90.00
_cell.angle_beta   90.00
_cell.angle_gamma   90.00
#
_symmetry.space_group_name_H-M   'P 1'
#
loop_
_entity.id
_entity.type
_entity.pdbx_description
1 polymer ?
#
loop_
_entity_poly.entity_id
_entity_poly.type
_entity_poly.pdbx_seq_one_letter_code
_entity_poly.pdbx_strand_id
1 'polypeptide(L)'
;MSRDFSPQELDHTQPNLDDLHPIDREFPDKDGRTAASRPQGHLPECLSRDRLAEIRFEGGRALVSRRPSSYHLSESEIRTIIELGKFRIIARHDLAQHGYGGKREWADRDLESLLRQRLVRRGVFEGAEASPRELLTLTETGCELLRTNGLVSRGQAVHEGFARPRDANHDADVYRLYQKEAARIEEQGGRNLRVILDHELKEEIRRDIARLGVAAQREIAAWHGLRVVGNKIPVPDLRIEYETRDGELAHTDLELVTEHYAGRYAATKVHAGFSLYTPHGQAGRLRRVLGAHGMRPDILSL
;
A
#
# COMPACT_ATOMS: atom_id res chain seq x y z
N MET A 1 24.94 -14.68 -40.42
CA MET A 1 25.78 -14.53 -39.22
C MET A 1 24.87 -14.17 -38.08
N SER A 2 24.34 -15.20 -37.44
CA SER A 2 23.47 -15.07 -36.24
C SER A 2 24.38 -14.93 -35.03
N ARG A 3 24.07 -13.96 -34.17
CA ARG A 3 24.69 -13.86 -32.85
C ARG A 3 23.64 -14.31 -31.83
N ASP A 4 23.91 -15.48 -31.25
CA ASP A 4 23.22 -16.02 -30.10
C ASP A 4 23.49 -15.13 -28.88
N PHE A 5 22.43 -14.67 -28.24
CA PHE A 5 22.49 -14.06 -26.91
C PHE A 5 22.14 -15.14 -25.89
N SER A 6 23.12 -15.61 -25.15
CA SER A 6 22.92 -16.43 -23.94
C SER A 6 22.41 -15.55 -22.80
N PRO A 7 21.38 -15.99 -22.08
CA PRO A 7 20.98 -15.33 -20.84
C PRO A 7 22.00 -15.65 -19.75
N GLN A 8 22.62 -14.63 -19.18
CA GLN A 8 23.45 -14.78 -17.99
C GLN A 8 22.56 -15.20 -16.82
N GLU A 9 22.90 -16.33 -16.25
CA GLU A 9 22.37 -16.86 -15.00
C GLU A 9 22.62 -15.84 -13.88
N LEU A 10 21.54 -15.28 -13.34
CA LEU A 10 21.58 -14.56 -12.08
C LEU A 10 21.74 -15.60 -10.97
N ASP A 11 22.92 -15.63 -10.39
CA ASP A 11 23.30 -16.44 -9.24
C ASP A 11 22.35 -16.15 -8.04
N HIS A 12 21.40 -17.07 -7.86
CA HIS A 12 20.52 -17.11 -6.70
C HIS A 12 21.17 -17.93 -5.59
N THR A 13 22.26 -17.47 -5.02
CA THR A 13 22.79 -18.01 -3.77
C THR A 13 21.85 -17.66 -2.64
N GLN A 14 20.82 -18.48 -2.44
CA GLN A 14 19.96 -18.44 -1.26
C GLN A 14 20.71 -19.11 -0.10
N PRO A 15 20.82 -18.48 1.07
CA PRO A 15 21.38 -19.13 2.24
C PRO A 15 20.52 -20.32 2.66
N ASN A 16 21.17 -21.43 2.96
CA ASN A 16 20.55 -22.68 3.35
C ASN A 16 19.91 -22.52 4.75
N LEU A 17 18.69 -23.03 4.92
CA LEU A 17 17.93 -22.88 6.18
C LEU A 17 18.49 -23.76 7.30
N ASP A 18 19.31 -24.75 6.96
CA ASP A 18 19.90 -25.68 7.91
C ASP A 18 21.03 -25.04 8.76
N ASP A 19 21.47 -23.82 8.39
CA ASP A 19 22.45 -23.04 9.16
C ASP A 19 21.84 -22.20 10.29
N LEU A 20 20.54 -22.27 10.51
CA LEU A 20 19.88 -21.64 11.64
C LEU A 20 19.90 -22.58 12.85
N HIS A 21 20.98 -22.55 13.61
CA HIS A 21 21.00 -23.13 14.94
C HIS A 21 19.84 -22.58 15.78
N PRO A 22 19.18 -23.44 16.56
CA PRO A 22 18.19 -22.97 17.53
C PRO A 22 18.90 -22.08 18.55
N ILE A 23 18.66 -20.77 18.41
CA ILE A 23 19.08 -19.83 19.45
C ILE A 23 18.19 -20.08 20.63
N ASP A 24 18.78 -20.71 21.66
CA ASP A 24 18.20 -20.90 22.96
C ASP A 24 17.70 -19.57 23.52
N ARG A 25 16.51 -19.68 24.02
CA ARG A 25 15.72 -18.64 24.63
C ARG A 25 16.38 -18.13 25.88
N GLU A 26 16.63 -16.85 25.92
CA GLU A 26 16.43 -16.07 27.13
C GLU A 26 16.00 -14.67 26.72
N PHE A 27 14.72 -14.38 26.97
CA PHE A 27 14.21 -13.00 26.97
C PHE A 27 14.63 -12.41 28.32
N PRO A 28 15.47 -11.38 28.37
CA PRO A 28 15.63 -10.64 29.61
C PRO A 28 14.38 -9.77 29.79
N ASP A 29 13.75 -10.00 30.94
CA ASP A 29 12.71 -9.18 31.51
C ASP A 29 13.15 -7.71 31.65
N LYS A 30 12.21 -6.83 31.40
CA LYS A 30 11.93 -5.57 32.09
C LYS A 30 13.09 -4.88 32.78
N ASP A 31 13.82 -4.06 32.04
CA ASP A 31 14.45 -2.89 32.64
C ASP A 31 14.38 -1.70 31.66
N GLY A 32 13.68 -0.66 32.15
CA GLY A 32 13.38 0.54 31.43
C GLY A 32 14.62 1.28 30.94
N ARG A 33 14.94 1.08 29.67
CA ARG A 33 15.75 2.01 28.90
C ARG A 33 14.89 2.51 27.76
N THR A 34 14.49 3.75 27.89
CA THR A 34 13.88 4.59 26.88
C THR A 34 14.51 4.32 25.52
N ALA A 35 13.73 3.66 24.64
CA ALA A 35 14.02 3.68 23.22
C ALA A 35 14.14 5.15 22.81
N ALA A 36 15.25 5.50 22.16
CA ALA A 36 15.42 6.81 21.59
C ALA A 36 14.27 7.04 20.60
N SER A 37 13.26 7.76 21.07
CA SER A 37 12.12 8.15 20.26
C SER A 37 12.68 8.89 19.06
N ARG A 38 12.27 8.44 17.85
CA ARG A 38 12.34 9.30 16.66
C ARG A 38 11.87 10.68 17.13
N PRO A 39 12.57 11.77 16.84
CA PRO A 39 12.03 13.08 17.15
C PRO A 39 10.62 13.07 16.59
N GLN A 40 9.63 13.23 17.47
CA GLN A 40 8.22 13.21 17.12
C GLN A 40 8.01 14.37 16.15
N GLY A 41 8.21 14.07 14.85
CA GLY A 41 7.65 14.88 13.82
C GLY A 41 6.15 14.82 14.09
N HIS A 42 5.54 15.93 14.43
CA HIS A 42 4.10 16.07 14.47
C HIS A 42 3.56 15.33 13.25
N LEU A 43 2.77 14.28 13.48
CA LEU A 43 1.96 13.73 12.40
C LEU A 43 1.13 14.89 11.89
N PRO A 44 1.23 15.20 10.60
CA PRO A 44 0.43 16.27 10.06
C PRO A 44 -1.03 15.90 10.26
N GLU A 45 -1.78 16.83 10.84
CA GLU A 45 -3.23 16.72 10.97
C GLU A 45 -3.83 16.15 9.70
N CYS A 46 -4.64 15.12 9.84
CA CYS A 46 -5.27 14.45 8.70
C CYS A 46 -6.33 15.38 8.10
N LEU A 47 -5.94 16.10 7.08
CA LEU A 47 -6.73 17.16 6.44
C LEU A 47 -7.66 16.66 5.32
N SER A 48 -7.81 15.36 5.11
CA SER A 48 -8.50 14.88 3.90
C SER A 48 -10.01 15.11 3.87
N ARG A 49 -10.70 15.06 5.03
CA ARG A 49 -12.15 15.36 5.09
C ARG A 49 -12.41 16.86 5.13
N ASP A 50 -11.59 17.61 5.85
CA ASP A 50 -11.84 19.03 6.08
C ASP A 50 -11.62 19.88 4.82
N ARG A 51 -10.64 19.56 4.00
CA ARG A 51 -10.39 20.32 2.76
C ARG A 51 -11.43 20.11 1.67
N LEU A 52 -12.06 18.94 1.58
CA LEU A 52 -13.21 18.76 0.70
C LEU A 52 -14.40 19.63 1.12
N ALA A 53 -14.58 19.84 2.43
CA ALA A 53 -15.61 20.73 2.97
C ALA A 53 -15.32 22.23 2.68
N GLU A 54 -14.04 22.61 2.49
CA GLU A 54 -13.63 23.98 2.14
C GLU A 54 -13.83 24.30 0.65
N ILE A 55 -13.98 23.28 -0.21
CA ILE A 55 -14.16 23.46 -1.64
C ILE A 55 -15.57 23.99 -1.93
N ARG A 56 -15.65 25.14 -2.61
CA ARG A 56 -16.93 25.67 -3.06
C ARG A 56 -17.39 24.98 -4.35
N PHE A 57 -18.55 24.35 -4.29
CA PHE A 57 -19.20 23.74 -5.45
C PHE A 57 -20.29 24.66 -5.95
N GLU A 58 -20.16 25.16 -7.17
CA GLU A 58 -21.18 25.93 -7.87
C GLU A 58 -21.86 25.02 -8.90
N GLY A 59 -23.17 24.87 -8.85
CA GLY A 59 -23.91 23.96 -9.71
C GLY A 59 -23.46 22.49 -9.58
N GLY A 60 -22.97 22.07 -8.38
CA GLY A 60 -22.48 20.72 -8.13
C GLY A 60 -21.06 20.44 -8.63
N ARG A 61 -20.34 21.43 -9.13
CA ARG A 61 -18.96 21.31 -9.62
C ARG A 61 -18.07 22.42 -9.02
N ALA A 62 -16.83 22.06 -8.74
CA ALA A 62 -15.81 22.99 -8.26
C ALA A 62 -14.80 23.30 -9.37
N LEU A 63 -14.32 24.53 -9.42
CA LEU A 63 -13.20 24.92 -10.27
C LEU A 63 -11.90 24.63 -9.55
N VAL A 64 -11.17 23.63 -10.04
CA VAL A 64 -9.85 23.23 -9.50
C VAL A 64 -8.79 23.63 -10.52
N SER A 65 -7.86 24.47 -10.11
CA SER A 65 -6.88 25.06 -11.02
C SER A 65 -5.51 24.45 -10.91
N ARG A 66 -4.89 24.16 -12.06
CA ARG A 66 -3.45 23.91 -12.23
C ARG A 66 -3.01 24.76 -13.42
N ARG A 67 -2.26 25.81 -13.17
CA ARG A 67 -1.81 26.72 -14.25
C ARG A 67 -1.04 25.97 -15.35
N PRO A 68 -1.34 26.21 -16.62
CA PRO A 68 -2.30 27.20 -17.14
C PRO A 68 -3.76 26.71 -17.20
N SER A 69 -4.08 25.48 -16.83
CA SER A 69 -5.37 24.83 -17.01
C SER A 69 -6.26 24.90 -15.75
N SER A 70 -7.56 24.86 -15.98
CA SER A 70 -8.57 24.73 -14.92
C SER A 70 -9.54 23.62 -15.24
N TYR A 71 -10.03 22.93 -14.23
CA TYR A 71 -10.86 21.74 -14.34
C TYR A 71 -12.14 21.94 -13.53
N HIS A 72 -13.29 21.60 -14.13
CA HIS A 72 -14.57 21.59 -13.44
C HIS A 72 -14.86 20.18 -12.96
N LEU A 73 -14.73 19.93 -11.67
CA LEU A 73 -14.86 18.61 -11.08
C LEU A 73 -16.04 18.55 -10.10
N SER A 74 -16.78 17.46 -10.13
CA SER A 74 -17.74 17.13 -9.08
C SER A 74 -17.01 16.62 -7.82
N GLU A 75 -17.71 16.58 -6.70
CA GLU A 75 -17.14 16.02 -5.47
C GLU A 75 -16.73 14.55 -5.65
N SER A 76 -17.54 13.75 -6.35
CA SER A 76 -17.23 12.34 -6.62
C SER A 76 -16.01 12.18 -7.53
N GLU A 77 -15.82 13.05 -8.53
CA GLU A 77 -14.62 13.09 -9.37
C GLU A 77 -13.37 13.43 -8.54
N ILE A 78 -13.46 14.43 -7.63
CA ILE A 78 -12.35 14.78 -6.74
C ILE A 78 -12.00 13.61 -5.81
N ARG A 79 -12.98 12.98 -5.18
CA ARG A 79 -12.76 11.78 -4.35
C ARG A 79 -12.09 10.66 -5.13
N THR A 80 -12.52 10.43 -6.37
CA THR A 80 -11.95 9.41 -7.25
C THR A 80 -10.47 9.67 -7.56
N ILE A 81 -10.09 10.90 -7.92
CA ILE A 81 -8.67 11.21 -8.16
C ILE A 81 -7.83 11.14 -6.88
N ILE A 82 -8.39 11.47 -5.71
CA ILE A 82 -7.71 11.29 -4.42
C ILE A 82 -7.43 9.81 -4.15
N GLU A 83 -8.43 8.95 -4.31
CA GLU A 83 -8.25 7.50 -4.11
C GLU A 83 -7.21 6.93 -5.10
N LEU A 84 -7.33 7.24 -6.39
CA LEU A 84 -6.35 6.81 -7.39
C LEU A 84 -4.94 7.28 -7.06
N GLY A 85 -4.79 8.49 -6.53
CA GLY A 85 -3.50 9.03 -6.13
C GLY A 85 -2.86 8.27 -4.97
N LYS A 86 -3.64 7.84 -3.98
CA LYS A 86 -3.14 7.10 -2.82
C LYS A 86 -2.61 5.70 -3.19
N PHE A 87 -3.30 5.01 -4.12
CA PHE A 87 -3.03 3.58 -4.40
C PHE A 87 -2.27 3.33 -5.70
N ARG A 88 -1.92 4.36 -6.45
CA ARG A 88 -1.30 4.25 -7.76
C ARG A 88 -2.19 3.57 -8.81
N ILE A 89 -2.69 2.37 -8.53
CA ILE A 89 -3.48 1.54 -9.44
C ILE A 89 -4.72 1.03 -8.71
N ILE A 90 -5.89 1.22 -9.31
CA ILE A 90 -7.15 0.66 -8.80
C ILE A 90 -7.88 -0.02 -9.98
N ALA A 91 -8.42 -1.21 -9.75
CA ALA A 91 -9.28 -1.85 -10.74
C ALA A 91 -10.62 -1.11 -10.84
N ARG A 92 -11.11 -0.88 -12.08
CA ARG A 92 -12.38 -0.18 -12.31
C ARG A 92 -13.55 -0.79 -11.54
N HIS A 93 -13.61 -2.12 -11.48
CA HIS A 93 -14.64 -2.83 -10.71
C HIS A 93 -14.57 -2.49 -9.22
N ASP A 94 -13.38 -2.52 -8.64
CA ASP A 94 -13.15 -2.29 -7.22
C ASP A 94 -13.42 -0.81 -6.86
N LEU A 95 -13.07 0.12 -7.74
CA LEU A 95 -13.42 1.53 -7.57
C LEU A 95 -14.94 1.74 -7.58
N ALA A 96 -15.67 1.11 -8.52
CA ALA A 96 -17.12 1.18 -8.56
C ALA A 96 -17.76 0.57 -7.31
N GLN A 97 -17.23 -0.55 -6.82
CA GLN A 97 -17.73 -1.25 -5.65
C GLN A 97 -17.54 -0.44 -4.36
N HIS A 98 -16.33 0.06 -4.13
CA HIS A 98 -15.97 0.70 -2.86
C HIS A 98 -16.13 2.24 -2.91
N GLY A 99 -15.71 2.88 -3.98
CA GLY A 99 -15.79 4.33 -4.12
C GLY A 99 -17.19 4.86 -4.43
N TYR A 100 -18.02 4.03 -5.07
CA TYR A 100 -19.39 4.42 -5.50
C TYR A 100 -20.49 3.54 -4.91
N GLY A 101 -20.17 2.69 -3.94
CA GLY A 101 -21.15 1.80 -3.30
C GLY A 101 -21.85 0.86 -4.31
N GLY A 102 -21.12 0.36 -5.31
CA GLY A 102 -21.62 -0.54 -6.33
C GLY A 102 -22.38 0.14 -7.50
N LYS A 103 -22.55 1.46 -7.48
CA LYS A 103 -23.26 2.23 -8.52
C LYS A 103 -22.38 2.42 -9.75
N ARG A 104 -22.27 1.41 -10.59
CA ARG A 104 -21.40 1.40 -11.77
C ARG A 104 -21.63 2.55 -12.73
N GLU A 105 -22.88 2.90 -13.02
CA GLU A 105 -23.23 3.98 -13.95
C GLU A 105 -22.67 5.33 -13.49
N TRP A 106 -22.64 5.58 -12.19
CA TRP A 106 -22.07 6.81 -11.64
C TRP A 106 -20.55 6.80 -11.74
N ALA A 107 -19.91 5.68 -11.38
CA ALA A 107 -18.47 5.50 -11.55
C ALA A 107 -18.06 5.69 -13.02
N ASP A 108 -18.78 5.07 -13.95
CA ASP A 108 -18.47 5.14 -15.37
C ASP A 108 -18.59 6.57 -15.93
N ARG A 109 -19.65 7.29 -15.56
CA ARG A 109 -19.84 8.69 -15.96
C ARG A 109 -18.70 9.58 -15.47
N ASP A 110 -18.31 9.46 -14.20
CA ASP A 110 -17.26 10.27 -13.61
C ASP A 110 -15.88 9.88 -14.20
N LEU A 111 -15.63 8.59 -14.42
CA LEU A 111 -14.42 8.10 -15.09
C LEU A 111 -14.30 8.60 -16.52
N GLU A 112 -15.39 8.58 -17.32
CA GLU A 112 -15.37 9.13 -18.67
C GLU A 112 -15.04 10.63 -18.68
N SER A 113 -15.55 11.37 -17.72
CA SER A 113 -15.24 12.79 -17.55
C SER A 113 -13.75 12.99 -17.21
N LEU A 114 -13.22 12.24 -16.25
CA LEU A 114 -11.82 12.30 -15.82
C LEU A 114 -10.84 11.87 -16.92
N LEU A 115 -11.20 10.85 -17.71
CA LEU A 115 -10.43 10.39 -18.88
C LEU A 115 -10.38 11.46 -19.97
N ARG A 116 -11.51 12.10 -20.29
CA ARG A 116 -11.57 13.22 -21.27
C ARG A 116 -10.74 14.42 -20.82
N GLN A 117 -10.73 14.71 -19.52
CA GLN A 117 -9.92 15.76 -18.92
C GLN A 117 -8.45 15.35 -18.76
N ARG A 118 -8.07 14.13 -19.12
CA ARG A 118 -6.72 13.57 -19.02
C ARG A 118 -6.14 13.60 -17.61
N LEU A 119 -6.99 13.54 -16.58
CA LEU A 119 -6.58 13.43 -15.18
C LEU A 119 -6.34 11.98 -14.76
N VAL A 120 -7.04 11.05 -15.44
CA VAL A 120 -6.94 9.61 -15.23
C VAL A 120 -6.55 8.94 -16.54
N ARG A 121 -5.85 7.83 -16.44
CA ARG A 121 -5.51 6.92 -17.53
C ARG A 121 -5.97 5.51 -17.19
N ARG A 122 -6.43 4.79 -18.21
CA ARG A 122 -6.80 3.38 -18.10
C ARG A 122 -5.84 2.48 -18.87
N GLY A 123 -5.70 1.26 -18.40
CA GLY A 123 -5.01 0.17 -19.10
C GLY A 123 -5.76 -1.14 -18.93
N VAL A 124 -5.55 -2.07 -19.85
CA VAL A 124 -6.11 -3.42 -19.77
C VAL A 124 -4.97 -4.39 -19.57
N PHE A 125 -5.07 -5.23 -18.55
CA PHE A 125 -4.06 -6.19 -18.14
C PHE A 125 -4.67 -7.59 -18.05
N GLU A 126 -3.89 -8.61 -18.36
CA GLU A 126 -4.33 -9.99 -18.14
C GLU A 126 -4.45 -10.26 -16.63
N GLY A 127 -5.62 -10.72 -16.19
CA GLY A 127 -5.87 -11.13 -14.81
C GLY A 127 -5.45 -12.57 -14.56
N ALA A 128 -5.40 -12.98 -13.29
CA ALA A 128 -5.03 -14.35 -12.89
C ALA A 128 -5.97 -15.43 -13.45
N GLU A 129 -7.22 -15.09 -13.76
CA GLU A 129 -8.25 -15.99 -14.32
C GLU A 129 -8.38 -15.89 -15.84
N ALA A 130 -7.32 -15.46 -16.55
CA ALA A 130 -7.32 -15.21 -17.99
C ALA A 130 -8.40 -14.19 -18.46
N SER A 131 -9.00 -13.46 -17.53
CA SER A 131 -9.96 -12.41 -17.82
C SER A 131 -9.27 -11.05 -17.80
N PRO A 132 -9.44 -10.21 -18.83
CA PRO A 132 -8.82 -8.89 -18.85
C PRO A 132 -9.38 -8.01 -17.72
N ARG A 133 -8.49 -7.37 -16.97
CA ARG A 133 -8.84 -6.38 -15.93
C ARG A 133 -8.57 -4.98 -16.43
N GLU A 134 -9.55 -4.12 -16.32
CA GLU A 134 -9.40 -2.70 -16.58
C GLU A 134 -8.88 -2.01 -15.31
N LEU A 135 -7.67 -1.47 -15.41
CA LEU A 135 -6.97 -0.80 -14.32
C LEU A 135 -6.89 0.70 -14.60
N LEU A 136 -6.96 1.48 -13.54
CA LEU A 136 -7.00 2.93 -13.56
C LEU A 136 -5.82 3.48 -12.76
N THR A 137 -5.25 4.59 -13.23
CA THR A 137 -4.19 5.32 -12.54
C THR A 137 -4.28 6.81 -12.85
N LEU A 138 -3.71 7.66 -12.00
CA LEU A 138 -3.58 9.07 -12.32
C LEU A 138 -2.57 9.30 -13.46
N THR A 139 -2.75 10.40 -14.13
CA THR A 139 -1.72 11.01 -14.97
C THR A 139 -0.86 11.96 -14.11
N GLU A 140 0.29 12.37 -14.64
CA GLU A 140 1.10 13.44 -14.04
C GLU A 140 0.26 14.70 -13.74
N THR A 141 -0.60 15.08 -14.70
CA THR A 141 -1.52 16.22 -14.54
C THR A 141 -2.48 16.01 -13.35
N GLY A 142 -3.03 14.80 -13.19
CA GLY A 142 -3.89 14.46 -12.06
C GLY A 142 -3.14 14.56 -10.72
N CYS A 143 -1.91 14.05 -10.65
CA CYS A 143 -1.07 14.14 -9.46
C CYS A 143 -0.73 15.58 -9.10
N GLU A 144 -0.33 16.39 -10.08
CA GLU A 144 -0.03 17.80 -9.84
C GLU A 144 -1.26 18.60 -9.41
N LEU A 145 -2.44 18.28 -9.97
CA LEU A 145 -3.68 18.89 -9.55
C LEU A 145 -3.96 18.65 -8.06
N LEU A 146 -3.79 17.40 -7.60
CA LEU A 146 -3.95 17.05 -6.19
C LEU A 146 -2.97 17.79 -5.29
N ARG A 147 -1.68 17.81 -5.67
CA ARG A 147 -0.61 18.44 -4.89
C ARG A 147 -0.79 19.96 -4.81
N THR A 148 -1.05 20.60 -5.95
CA THR A 148 -1.16 22.06 -6.04
C THR A 148 -2.34 22.61 -5.24
N ASN A 149 -3.44 21.87 -5.20
CA ASN A 149 -4.65 22.28 -4.47
C ASN A 149 -4.71 21.71 -3.04
N GLY A 150 -3.69 20.96 -2.61
CA GLY A 150 -3.65 20.35 -1.28
C GLY A 150 -4.85 19.42 -1.00
N LEU A 151 -5.32 18.70 -2.03
CA LEU A 151 -6.49 17.82 -1.95
C LEU A 151 -6.21 16.50 -1.24
N VAL A 152 -4.96 16.21 -0.92
CA VAL A 152 -4.56 15.06 -0.11
C VAL A 152 -3.97 15.53 1.20
N SER A 153 -4.05 14.68 2.22
CA SER A 153 -3.49 14.97 3.53
C SER A 153 -1.99 15.28 3.42
N ARG A 154 -1.52 16.17 4.27
CA ARG A 154 -0.10 16.47 4.38
C ARG A 154 0.65 15.20 4.78
N GLY A 155 1.63 14.78 3.98
CA GLY A 155 2.38 13.54 4.19
C GLY A 155 1.81 12.31 3.49
N GLN A 156 0.60 12.36 2.90
CA GLN A 156 0.13 11.32 2.01
C GLN A 156 0.82 11.44 0.66
N ALA A 157 1.54 10.41 0.26
CA ALA A 157 2.12 10.35 -1.07
C ALA A 157 1.04 10.24 -2.16
N VAL A 158 1.35 10.77 -3.33
CA VAL A 158 0.48 10.72 -4.51
C VAL A 158 1.26 10.09 -5.66
N HIS A 159 0.68 9.07 -6.24
CA HIS A 159 1.29 8.21 -7.24
C HIS A 159 0.60 8.33 -8.59
N GLU A 160 1.36 8.04 -9.65
CA GLU A 160 0.88 8.06 -11.03
C GLU A 160 1.43 6.89 -11.84
N GLY A 161 0.72 6.57 -12.89
CA GLY A 161 1.17 5.68 -13.95
C GLY A 161 1.23 4.20 -13.57
N PHE A 162 1.38 3.39 -14.60
CA PHE A 162 1.61 1.95 -14.49
C PHE A 162 3.12 1.70 -14.44
N ALA A 163 3.76 2.02 -13.31
CA ALA A 163 5.23 1.98 -13.19
C ALA A 163 5.83 0.59 -13.42
N ARG A 164 5.10 -0.46 -13.02
CA ARG A 164 5.50 -1.87 -13.18
C ARG A 164 4.34 -2.68 -13.73
N PRO A 165 4.19 -2.84 -15.04
CA PRO A 165 3.06 -3.56 -15.62
C PRO A 165 2.88 -4.99 -15.10
N ARG A 166 3.96 -5.69 -14.73
CA ARG A 166 3.90 -7.04 -14.16
C ARG A 166 3.21 -7.09 -12.80
N ASP A 167 3.37 -6.03 -12.01
CA ASP A 167 2.85 -5.94 -10.65
C ASP A 167 1.49 -5.23 -10.61
N ALA A 168 0.96 -4.77 -11.77
CA ALA A 168 -0.23 -3.93 -11.84
C ALA A 168 -1.48 -4.58 -11.22
N ASN A 169 -1.66 -5.89 -11.39
CA ASN A 169 -2.76 -6.62 -10.77
C ASN A 169 -2.59 -6.73 -9.25
N HIS A 170 -1.37 -6.96 -8.78
CA HIS A 170 -1.05 -6.99 -7.36
C HIS A 170 -1.30 -5.61 -6.73
N ASP A 171 -0.80 -4.54 -7.34
CA ASP A 171 -1.02 -3.16 -6.88
C ASP A 171 -2.53 -2.82 -6.82
N ALA A 172 -3.32 -3.31 -7.79
CA ALA A 172 -4.77 -3.13 -7.77
C ALA A 172 -5.46 -3.92 -6.64
N ASP A 173 -4.96 -5.11 -6.30
CA ASP A 173 -5.50 -5.92 -5.21
C ASP A 173 -5.16 -5.33 -3.83
N VAL A 174 -4.08 -4.54 -3.71
CA VAL A 174 -3.75 -3.77 -2.50
C VAL A 174 -4.86 -2.78 -2.14
N TYR A 175 -5.56 -2.21 -3.13
CA TYR A 175 -6.73 -1.35 -2.87
C TYR A 175 -7.86 -2.11 -2.17
N ARG A 176 -8.18 -3.33 -2.62
CA ARG A 176 -9.21 -4.17 -1.94
C ARG A 176 -8.79 -4.54 -0.53
N LEU A 177 -7.52 -4.87 -0.36
CA LEU A 177 -6.94 -5.14 0.95
C LEU A 177 -7.14 -3.97 1.91
N TYR A 178 -6.84 -2.76 1.44
CA TYR A 178 -7.08 -1.53 2.20
C TYR A 178 -8.54 -1.35 2.59
N GLN A 179 -9.46 -1.48 1.64
CA GLN A 179 -10.88 -1.24 1.89
C GLN A 179 -11.43 -2.14 3.01
N LYS A 180 -10.99 -3.38 3.02
CA LYS A 180 -11.39 -4.34 4.04
C LYS A 180 -10.82 -4.02 5.41
N GLU A 181 -9.54 -3.69 5.47
CA GLU A 181 -8.86 -3.38 6.73
C GLU A 181 -9.26 -2.01 7.27
N ALA A 182 -9.44 -1.02 6.39
CA ALA A 182 -9.91 0.31 6.77
C ALA A 182 -11.29 0.26 7.44
N ALA A 183 -12.23 -0.51 6.87
CA ALA A 183 -13.54 -0.71 7.47
C ALA A 183 -13.41 -1.31 8.90
N ARG A 184 -12.53 -2.30 9.09
CA ARG A 184 -12.27 -2.90 10.41
C ARG A 184 -11.67 -1.91 11.40
N ILE A 185 -10.73 -1.08 10.95
CA ILE A 185 -10.12 -0.04 11.78
C ILE A 185 -11.17 1.00 12.18
N GLU A 186 -12.00 1.45 11.22
CA GLU A 186 -13.07 2.44 11.48
C GLU A 186 -14.15 1.89 12.42
N GLU A 187 -14.55 0.62 12.27
CA GLU A 187 -15.47 -0.05 13.21
C GLU A 187 -14.93 -0.09 14.65
N GLN A 188 -13.61 -0.15 14.82
CA GLN A 188 -12.93 -0.09 16.12
C GLN A 188 -12.74 1.35 16.63
N GLY A 189 -13.20 2.34 15.88
CA GLY A 189 -13.10 3.76 16.23
C GLY A 189 -11.80 4.42 15.77
N GLY A 190 -11.02 3.74 14.91
CA GLY A 190 -9.85 4.33 14.26
C GLY A 190 -10.28 5.40 13.24
N ARG A 191 -9.45 6.40 13.08
CA ARG A 191 -9.71 7.54 12.18
C ARG A 191 -8.41 8.07 11.59
N ASN A 192 -8.52 9.01 10.65
CA ASN A 192 -7.36 9.68 10.08
C ASN A 192 -6.38 8.71 9.39
N LEU A 193 -6.93 7.78 8.57
CA LEU A 193 -6.17 6.73 7.93
C LEU A 193 -5.25 7.29 6.84
N ARG A 194 -3.96 6.96 6.94
CA ARG A 194 -2.92 7.25 5.95
C ARG A 194 -2.41 5.95 5.33
N VAL A 195 -2.24 5.96 4.03
CA VAL A 195 -1.74 4.84 3.24
C VAL A 195 -0.25 5.03 2.96
N ILE A 196 0.55 4.01 3.19
CA ILE A 196 1.96 3.96 2.80
C ILE A 196 2.18 2.66 2.03
N LEU A 197 2.57 2.77 0.78
CA LEU A 197 2.83 1.63 -0.09
C LEU A 197 4.26 1.09 0.11
N ASP A 198 4.47 -0.16 -0.28
CA ASP A 198 5.74 -0.88 -0.12
C ASP A 198 6.96 -0.12 -0.61
N HIS A 199 6.85 0.52 -1.77
CA HIS A 199 7.95 1.24 -2.40
C HIS A 199 8.32 2.55 -1.65
N GLU A 200 7.36 3.21 -1.01
CA GLU A 200 7.61 4.39 -0.16
C GLU A 200 8.47 3.97 1.04
N LEU A 201 8.03 2.95 1.76
CA LEU A 201 8.72 2.45 2.94
C LEU A 201 10.11 1.88 2.60
N LYS A 202 10.22 1.16 1.47
CA LYS A 202 11.51 0.69 0.95
C LYS A 202 12.47 1.83 0.64
N GLU A 203 11.97 2.94 0.07
CA GLU A 203 12.80 4.10 -0.25
C GLU A 203 13.26 4.84 1.01
N GLU A 204 12.40 4.99 2.01
CA GLU A 204 12.77 5.57 3.30
C GLU A 204 13.85 4.75 3.99
N ILE A 205 13.67 3.43 4.09
CA ILE A 205 14.64 2.52 4.68
C ILE A 205 15.98 2.56 3.94
N ARG A 206 15.98 2.58 2.60
CA ARG A 206 17.20 2.69 1.80
C ARG A 206 17.97 3.98 2.08
N ARG A 207 17.26 5.11 2.18
CA ARG A 207 17.87 6.40 2.53
C ARG A 207 18.52 6.38 3.91
N ASP A 208 17.84 5.76 4.89
CA ASP A 208 18.39 5.66 6.24
C ASP A 208 19.60 4.71 6.30
N ILE A 209 19.56 3.58 5.58
CA ILE A 209 20.71 2.67 5.45
C ILE A 209 21.90 3.36 4.76
N ALA A 210 21.64 4.14 3.70
CA ALA A 210 22.69 4.88 3.00
C ALA A 210 23.34 5.94 3.91
N ARG A 211 22.58 6.54 4.81
CA ARG A 211 23.05 7.56 5.76
C ARG A 211 23.81 6.98 6.94
N LEU A 212 23.35 5.88 7.51
CA LEU A 212 23.82 5.34 8.80
C LEU A 212 24.65 4.05 8.68
N GLY A 213 24.63 3.44 7.52
CA GLY A 213 25.31 2.18 7.24
C GLY A 213 24.49 0.94 7.64
N VAL A 214 24.90 -0.21 7.10
CA VAL A 214 24.23 -1.50 7.33
C VAL A 214 24.30 -1.95 8.81
N ALA A 215 25.31 -1.51 9.54
CA ALA A 215 25.45 -1.83 10.98
C ALA A 215 24.26 -1.32 11.81
N ALA A 216 23.62 -0.23 11.40
CA ALA A 216 22.43 0.36 12.05
C ALA A 216 21.10 -0.29 11.63
N GLN A 217 21.13 -1.39 10.87
CA GLN A 217 19.92 -1.98 10.27
C GLN A 217 18.81 -2.32 11.28
N ARG A 218 19.18 -2.78 12.48
CA ARG A 218 18.19 -3.09 13.55
C ARG A 218 17.54 -1.82 14.11
N GLU A 219 18.34 -0.79 14.30
CA GLU A 219 17.87 0.51 14.77
C GLU A 219 16.96 1.18 13.73
N ILE A 220 17.37 1.16 12.45
CA ILE A 220 16.56 1.65 11.33
C ILE A 220 15.22 0.90 11.25
N ALA A 221 15.24 -0.44 11.35
CA ALA A 221 14.00 -1.23 11.36
C ALA A 221 13.07 -0.78 12.50
N ALA A 222 13.61 -0.64 13.72
CA ALA A 222 12.84 -0.19 14.88
C ALA A 222 12.26 1.21 14.70
N TRP A 223 12.99 2.15 14.08
CA TRP A 223 12.47 3.50 13.77
C TRP A 223 11.28 3.47 12.82
N HIS A 224 11.26 2.53 11.90
CA HIS A 224 10.12 2.32 10.98
C HIS A 224 9.05 1.39 11.56
N GLY A 225 9.14 1.00 12.84
CA GLY A 225 8.19 0.04 13.44
C GLY A 225 8.27 -1.35 12.83
N LEU A 226 9.39 -1.71 12.20
CA LEU A 226 9.62 -2.98 11.53
C LEU A 226 10.61 -3.86 12.32
N ARG A 227 10.68 -5.14 11.96
CA ARG A 227 11.62 -6.09 12.55
C ARG A 227 12.60 -6.60 11.53
N VAL A 228 13.83 -6.86 11.95
CA VAL A 228 14.80 -7.58 11.14
C VAL A 228 14.51 -9.08 11.25
N VAL A 229 14.36 -9.75 10.13
CA VAL A 229 14.20 -11.20 10.03
C VAL A 229 15.37 -11.75 9.21
N GLY A 230 16.22 -12.57 9.83
CA GLY A 230 17.53 -12.91 9.26
C GLY A 230 18.38 -11.64 9.09
N ASN A 231 18.83 -11.37 7.88
CA ASN A 231 19.64 -10.19 7.55
C ASN A 231 18.88 -9.15 6.74
N LYS A 232 17.54 -9.15 6.78
CA LYS A 232 16.70 -8.26 5.96
C LYS A 232 15.65 -7.57 6.82
N ILE A 233 15.23 -6.40 6.40
CA ILE A 233 14.04 -5.73 6.91
C ILE A 233 12.89 -6.06 5.94
N PRO A 234 11.99 -6.99 6.27
CA PRO A 234 10.79 -7.22 5.49
C PRO A 234 9.93 -5.95 5.47
N VAL A 235 9.37 -5.62 4.32
CA VAL A 235 8.49 -4.46 4.14
C VAL A 235 7.12 -4.97 3.72
N PRO A 236 6.02 -4.52 4.34
CA PRO A 236 4.66 -4.92 3.96
C PRO A 236 4.29 -4.37 2.59
N ASP A 237 3.30 -4.98 1.93
CA ASP A 237 2.73 -4.44 0.69
C ASP A 237 2.00 -3.13 0.95
N LEU A 238 1.38 -3.03 2.12
CA LEU A 238 0.62 -1.87 2.57
C LEU A 238 0.79 -1.65 4.06
N ARG A 239 1.05 -0.42 4.46
CA ARG A 239 0.90 0.06 5.83
C ARG A 239 -0.27 1.05 5.90
N ILE A 240 -1.14 0.88 6.89
CA ILE A 240 -2.17 1.84 7.24
C ILE A 240 -1.78 2.45 8.59
N GLU A 241 -1.46 3.74 8.60
CA GLU A 241 -1.32 4.52 9.83
C GLU A 241 -2.66 5.16 10.16
N TYR A 242 -3.02 5.18 11.43
CA TYR A 242 -4.29 5.73 11.89
C TYR A 242 -4.20 6.21 13.34
N GLU A 243 -5.16 7.03 13.72
CA GLU A 243 -5.38 7.46 15.09
C GLU A 243 -6.41 6.51 15.72
N THR A 244 -6.09 5.94 16.88
CA THR A 244 -7.00 5.08 17.63
C THR A 244 -8.14 5.89 18.24
N ARG A 245 -9.14 5.21 18.79
CA ARG A 245 -10.24 5.85 19.52
C ARG A 245 -9.73 6.75 20.66
N ASP A 246 -8.63 6.39 21.28
CA ASP A 246 -8.04 7.09 22.43
C ASP A 246 -7.08 8.22 21.99
N GLY A 247 -6.95 8.45 20.69
CA GLY A 247 -6.09 9.50 20.12
C GLY A 247 -4.62 9.09 19.99
N GLU A 248 -4.29 7.82 20.19
CA GLU A 248 -2.95 7.31 20.00
C GLU A 248 -2.69 6.97 18.53
N LEU A 249 -1.45 7.10 18.11
CA LEU A 249 -1.03 6.73 16.77
C LEU A 249 -0.71 5.24 16.72
N ALA A 250 -1.33 4.57 15.79
CA ALA A 250 -1.13 3.16 15.51
C ALA A 250 -0.88 2.92 14.02
N HIS A 251 -0.38 1.74 13.70
CA HIS A 251 -0.33 1.28 12.33
C HIS A 251 -0.60 -0.22 12.24
N THR A 252 -1.03 -0.66 11.08
CA THR A 252 -1.13 -2.07 10.73
C THR A 252 -0.39 -2.32 9.43
N ASP A 253 0.37 -3.42 9.41
CA ASP A 253 1.18 -3.85 8.28
C ASP A 253 0.54 -5.06 7.62
N LEU A 254 0.23 -4.95 6.34
CA LEU A 254 -0.57 -5.89 5.59
C LEU A 254 0.24 -6.47 4.43
N GLU A 255 0.10 -7.78 4.24
CA GLU A 255 0.74 -8.51 3.16
C GLU A 255 -0.27 -9.31 2.37
N LEU A 256 -0.28 -9.14 1.07
CA LEU A 256 -1.12 -9.88 0.14
C LEU A 256 -0.38 -11.11 -0.38
N VAL A 257 -0.74 -12.28 0.11
CA VAL A 257 -0.12 -13.54 -0.27
C VAL A 257 -0.92 -14.21 -1.39
N THR A 258 -0.33 -14.30 -2.56
CA THR A 258 -0.89 -15.00 -3.72
C THR A 258 -0.37 -16.44 -3.81
N GLU A 259 -0.95 -17.25 -4.70
CA GLU A 259 -0.58 -18.66 -4.87
C GLU A 259 0.87 -18.90 -5.30
N HIS A 260 1.51 -17.91 -5.89
CA HIS A 260 2.92 -17.96 -6.31
C HIS A 260 3.91 -17.72 -5.17
N TYR A 261 3.41 -17.38 -3.99
CA TYR A 261 4.27 -17.15 -2.83
C TYR A 261 4.85 -18.45 -2.30
N ALA A 262 6.17 -18.53 -2.27
CA ALA A 262 6.85 -19.63 -1.58
C ALA A 262 6.53 -19.55 -0.08
N GLY A 263 6.25 -20.71 0.54
CA GLY A 263 5.90 -20.78 1.98
C GLY A 263 6.94 -20.11 2.89
N ARG A 264 8.21 -20.20 2.53
CA ARG A 264 9.34 -19.56 3.20
C ARG A 264 9.22 -18.03 3.23
N TYR A 265 8.74 -17.43 2.13
CA TYR A 265 8.54 -15.98 2.05
C TYR A 265 7.37 -15.53 2.94
N ALA A 266 6.24 -16.24 2.89
CA ALA A 266 5.10 -15.98 3.78
C ALA A 266 5.51 -16.13 5.25
N ALA A 267 6.34 -17.12 5.58
CA ALA A 267 6.89 -17.31 6.91
C ALA A 267 7.69 -16.09 7.39
N THR A 268 8.53 -15.52 6.53
CA THR A 268 9.30 -14.31 6.86
C THR A 268 8.37 -13.14 7.20
N LYS A 269 7.25 -12.98 6.49
CA LYS A 269 6.27 -11.91 6.73
C LYS A 269 5.51 -12.11 8.05
N VAL A 270 5.19 -13.37 8.40
CA VAL A 270 4.61 -13.71 9.72
C VAL A 270 5.58 -13.38 10.85
N HIS A 271 6.86 -13.75 10.70
CA HIS A 271 7.89 -13.40 11.69
C HIS A 271 8.10 -11.88 11.83
N ALA A 272 7.90 -11.13 10.76
CA ALA A 272 7.92 -9.68 10.81
C ALA A 272 6.69 -9.07 11.53
N GLY A 273 5.64 -9.86 11.75
CA GLY A 273 4.44 -9.42 12.47
C GLY A 273 3.33 -8.90 11.53
N PHE A 274 3.42 -9.18 10.23
CA PHE A 274 2.43 -8.69 9.26
C PHE A 274 1.14 -9.52 9.27
N SER A 275 0.01 -8.84 9.08
CA SER A 275 -1.28 -9.50 8.85
C SER A 275 -1.35 -10.02 7.42
N LEU A 276 -1.60 -11.32 7.26
CA LEU A 276 -1.64 -11.96 5.95
C LEU A 276 -3.05 -11.97 5.38
N TYR A 277 -3.17 -11.52 4.15
CA TYR A 277 -4.38 -11.61 3.35
C TYR A 277 -4.14 -12.47 2.12
N THR A 278 -5.15 -13.19 1.67
CA THR A 278 -5.07 -14.02 0.49
C THR A 278 -6.39 -13.95 -0.31
N PRO A 279 -6.35 -14.10 -1.64
CA PRO A 279 -7.56 -14.21 -2.44
C PRO A 279 -8.49 -15.32 -1.92
N HIS A 280 -9.80 -15.12 -2.16
CA HIS A 280 -10.82 -16.04 -1.70
C HIS A 280 -10.51 -17.51 -2.11
N GLY A 281 -10.71 -18.44 -1.16
CA GLY A 281 -10.47 -19.88 -1.38
C GLY A 281 -9.03 -20.36 -1.16
N GLN A 282 -8.02 -19.47 -1.09
CA GLN A 282 -6.61 -19.86 -0.94
C GLN A 282 -6.15 -19.97 0.53
N ALA A 283 -6.90 -19.43 1.49
CA ALA A 283 -6.54 -19.39 2.90
C ALA A 283 -6.22 -20.78 3.50
N GLY A 284 -6.97 -21.82 3.12
CA GLY A 284 -6.76 -23.20 3.59
C GLY A 284 -5.43 -23.80 3.11
N ARG A 285 -5.02 -23.50 1.87
CA ARG A 285 -3.72 -23.92 1.33
C ARG A 285 -2.58 -23.24 2.06
N LEU A 286 -2.69 -21.92 2.23
CA LEU A 286 -1.66 -21.12 2.91
C LEU A 286 -1.49 -21.53 4.38
N ARG A 287 -2.60 -21.81 5.10
CA ARG A 287 -2.53 -22.33 6.47
C ARG A 287 -1.78 -23.66 6.56
N ARG A 288 -2.00 -24.59 5.60
CA ARG A 288 -1.27 -25.85 5.56
C ARG A 288 0.22 -25.65 5.34
N VAL A 289 0.59 -24.78 4.41
CA VAL A 289 1.99 -24.47 4.10
C VAL A 289 2.68 -23.85 5.31
N LEU A 290 2.08 -22.87 5.96
CA LEU A 290 2.65 -22.23 7.16
C LEU A 290 2.63 -23.17 8.37
N GLY A 291 1.64 -24.03 8.50
CA GLY A 291 1.58 -25.08 9.52
C GLY A 291 2.75 -26.06 9.42
N ALA A 292 3.21 -26.41 8.21
CA ALA A 292 4.40 -27.22 8.00
C ALA A 292 5.70 -26.51 8.49
N HIS A 293 5.68 -25.19 8.60
CA HIS A 293 6.75 -24.38 9.20
C HIS A 293 6.51 -24.04 10.69
N GLY A 294 5.57 -24.74 11.36
CA GLY A 294 5.27 -24.54 12.78
C GLY A 294 4.50 -23.26 13.11
N MET A 295 3.95 -22.56 12.11
CA MET A 295 3.26 -21.29 12.28
C MET A 295 1.75 -21.43 12.15
N ARG A 296 1.00 -20.67 12.95
CA ARG A 296 -0.46 -20.60 12.92
C ARG A 296 -0.93 -19.14 12.88
N PRO A 297 -0.59 -18.40 11.82
CA PRO A 297 -1.04 -17.02 11.70
C PRO A 297 -2.54 -16.97 11.37
N ASP A 298 -3.17 -15.86 11.75
CA ASP A 298 -4.47 -15.52 11.23
C ASP A 298 -4.32 -15.11 9.77
N ILE A 299 -4.95 -15.89 8.89
CA ILE A 299 -4.97 -15.62 7.46
C ILE A 299 -6.38 -15.17 7.12
N LEU A 300 -6.47 -13.94 6.68
CA LEU A 300 -7.71 -13.30 6.29
C LEU A 300 -7.97 -13.49 4.79
N SER A 301 -9.23 -13.58 4.39
CA SER A 301 -9.60 -13.69 2.97
C SER A 301 -9.98 -12.30 2.45
N LEU A 302 -9.54 -11.99 1.24
CA LEU A 302 -10.00 -10.81 0.51
C LEU A 302 -11.45 -10.98 0.05
#